data_3e473fcc6f5a852caa2cf0a7528216c2
#
_entry.id   3e473fcc6f5a852caa2cf0a7528216c2
#
_cell.length_a   1.000
_cell.length_b   1.000
_cell.length_c   1.000
_cell.angle_alpha   90.00
_cell.angle_beta   90.00
_cell.angle_gamma   90.00
#
_symmetry.space_group_name_H-M   'P 1'
#
loop_
_entity.id
_entity.type
_entity.pdbx_description
1 polymer ?
#
loop_
_entity_poly.entity_id
_entity_poly.type
_entity_poly.pdbx_seq_one_letter_code
_entity_poly.pdbx_strand_id
1 'polypeptide(L)'
;MIAVVAAFVLFSCASPVQMTSWTNPAVKAQISNVVVMPLFDKLEYIKPFEQSMDAYFNSKGLKSMGSLSFLNPNVKYTIDEIKQKCDSLGADGILVFDYTGTNKTENYVPPTTYSTGMYGGYWGGGYWGAGNYGGYYGGYYGGPGYYGGNVVTTGGYWTTTSVVNLKASLYTKASEDAVWTGDISITDPNYVDQAATIVAQDVYSDWLKNGLLKFAPAK
;
A
#
# COMPACT_ATOMS: atom_id res chain seq x y z
N MET A 1 24.17 18.47 -37.09
CA MET A 1 24.15 17.93 -35.72
C MET A 1 22.77 18.19 -35.12
N ILE A 2 21.91 17.22 -35.11
CA ILE A 2 20.55 17.31 -34.57
C ILE A 2 20.60 16.71 -33.16
N ALA A 3 20.44 17.57 -32.14
CA ALA A 3 20.35 17.13 -30.74
C ALA A 3 18.94 16.61 -30.50
N VAL A 4 18.81 15.30 -30.34
CA VAL A 4 17.57 14.65 -29.90
C VAL A 4 17.50 14.81 -28.38
N VAL A 5 16.66 15.72 -27.91
CA VAL A 5 16.30 15.85 -26.51
C VAL A 5 15.28 14.77 -26.21
N ALA A 6 15.72 13.65 -25.60
CA ALA A 6 14.83 12.62 -25.06
C ALA A 6 14.16 13.16 -23.80
N ALA A 7 12.92 13.60 -23.93
CA ALA A 7 12.08 13.94 -22.79
C ALA A 7 11.71 12.64 -22.05
N PHE A 8 12.39 12.34 -20.94
CA PHE A 8 11.97 11.32 -19.99
C PHE A 8 10.70 11.80 -19.29
N VAL A 9 9.56 11.33 -19.77
CA VAL A 9 8.30 11.48 -19.04
C VAL A 9 8.35 10.52 -17.87
N LEU A 10 8.69 11.04 -16.69
CA LEU A 10 8.59 10.32 -15.43
C LEU A 10 7.09 10.13 -15.12
N PHE A 11 6.53 9.00 -15.49
CA PHE A 11 5.27 8.55 -14.94
C PHE A 11 5.51 8.25 -13.45
N SER A 12 5.28 9.25 -12.60
CA SER A 12 5.17 9.05 -11.16
C SER A 12 3.85 8.35 -10.90
N CYS A 13 3.84 7.01 -10.95
CA CYS A 13 2.78 6.24 -10.32
C CYS A 13 2.86 6.54 -8.82
N ALA A 14 1.89 7.28 -8.29
CA ALA A 14 1.77 7.45 -6.86
C ALA A 14 1.60 6.05 -6.22
N SER A 15 2.49 5.71 -5.29
CA SER A 15 2.35 4.48 -4.51
C SER A 15 1.03 4.51 -3.74
N PRO A 16 0.25 3.43 -3.73
CA PRO A 16 -0.94 3.34 -2.88
C PRO A 16 -0.59 3.32 -1.39
N VAL A 17 0.69 3.14 -1.04
CA VAL A 17 1.22 3.15 0.33
C VAL A 17 2.05 4.42 0.53
N GLN A 18 1.79 5.10 1.64
CA GLN A 18 2.59 6.23 2.12
C GLN A 18 3.09 5.89 3.52
N MET A 19 4.37 6.11 3.79
CA MET A 19 4.98 5.84 5.09
C MET A 19 5.80 7.03 5.56
N THR A 20 5.61 7.40 6.83
CA THR A 20 6.46 8.34 7.56
C THR A 20 7.09 7.59 8.71
N SER A 21 8.41 7.65 8.85
CA SER A 21 9.13 6.86 9.85
C SER A 21 10.00 7.72 10.77
N TRP A 22 10.31 7.16 11.93
CA TRP A 22 11.24 7.70 12.90
C TRP A 22 12.12 6.58 13.45
N THR A 23 13.42 6.82 13.55
CA THR A 23 14.40 5.91 14.13
C THR A 23 14.97 6.54 15.39
N ASN A 24 15.05 5.77 16.47
CA ASN A 24 15.61 6.22 17.74
C ASN A 24 17.13 6.44 17.61
N PRO A 25 17.62 7.69 17.68
CA PRO A 25 19.04 7.98 17.49
C PRO A 25 19.91 7.51 18.65
N ALA A 26 19.31 7.24 19.81
CA ALA A 26 20.03 6.80 21.01
C ALA A 26 20.34 5.30 21.00
N VAL A 27 19.63 4.51 20.15
CA VAL A 27 19.76 3.06 20.13
C VAL A 27 20.41 2.60 18.84
N LYS A 28 21.58 1.98 18.97
CA LYS A 28 22.25 1.31 17.83
C LYS A 28 21.82 -0.15 17.82
N ALA A 29 20.83 -0.47 17.04
CA ALA A 29 20.36 -1.83 16.83
C ALA A 29 20.56 -2.23 15.37
N GLN A 30 20.92 -3.50 15.16
CA GLN A 30 20.98 -4.10 13.84
C GLN A 30 20.30 -5.46 13.89
N ILE A 31 19.42 -5.71 12.95
CA ILE A 31 18.63 -6.94 12.86
C ILE A 31 19.04 -7.79 11.66
N SER A 32 18.97 -9.09 11.82
CA SER A 32 19.17 -10.11 10.79
C SER A 32 18.08 -11.17 10.79
N ASN A 33 17.28 -11.23 11.86
CA ASN A 33 16.18 -12.17 12.01
C ASN A 33 15.02 -11.47 12.73
N VAL A 34 13.90 -11.26 12.03
CA VAL A 34 12.75 -10.50 12.51
C VAL A 34 11.49 -11.36 12.57
N VAL A 35 10.72 -11.20 13.63
CA VAL A 35 9.36 -11.73 13.74
C VAL A 35 8.38 -10.65 13.28
N VAL A 36 7.49 -10.96 12.35
CA VAL A 36 6.39 -10.09 11.92
C VAL A 36 5.15 -10.43 12.71
N MET A 37 4.59 -9.44 13.41
CA MET A 37 3.44 -9.62 14.32
C MET A 37 2.37 -8.56 14.05
N PRO A 38 1.42 -8.81 13.14
CA PRO A 38 0.26 -7.93 12.97
C PRO A 38 -0.78 -8.18 14.05
N LEU A 39 -1.21 -7.12 14.72
CA LEU A 39 -2.26 -7.11 15.73
C LEU A 39 -3.59 -6.71 15.09
N PHE A 40 -4.08 -7.54 14.17
CA PHE A 40 -5.36 -7.34 13.48
C PHE A 40 -6.43 -8.25 14.10
N ASP A 41 -7.70 -7.83 14.03
CA ASP A 41 -8.82 -8.58 14.63
C ASP A 41 -9.14 -9.87 13.89
N LYS A 42 -8.77 -10.01 12.60
CA LYS A 42 -9.18 -11.13 11.76
C LYS A 42 -8.02 -11.88 11.15
N LEU A 43 -8.02 -13.22 11.33
CA LEU A 43 -7.03 -14.12 10.76
C LEU A 43 -6.94 -14.05 9.23
N GLU A 44 -8.05 -13.72 8.56
CA GLU A 44 -8.09 -13.55 7.10
C GLU A 44 -7.18 -12.42 6.60
N TYR A 45 -6.86 -11.44 7.47
CA TYR A 45 -5.92 -10.36 7.17
C TYR A 45 -4.51 -10.66 7.70
N ILE A 46 -4.40 -11.28 8.89
CA ILE A 46 -3.11 -11.59 9.52
C ILE A 46 -2.28 -12.52 8.63
N LYS A 47 -2.87 -13.65 8.23
CA LYS A 47 -2.15 -14.70 7.50
C LYS A 47 -1.55 -14.23 6.17
N PRO A 48 -2.30 -13.64 5.22
CA PRO A 48 -1.73 -13.14 3.97
C PRO A 48 -0.74 -11.99 4.20
N PHE A 49 -0.97 -11.15 5.22
CA PHE A 49 -0.06 -10.07 5.56
C PHE A 49 1.31 -10.61 6.00
N GLU A 50 1.35 -11.52 6.98
CA GLU A 50 2.60 -12.16 7.43
C GLU A 50 3.31 -12.88 6.28
N GLN A 51 2.59 -13.68 5.49
CA GLN A 51 3.17 -14.44 4.39
C GLN A 51 3.85 -13.55 3.35
N SER A 52 3.22 -12.43 3.00
CA SER A 52 3.78 -11.48 2.02
C SER A 52 4.99 -10.73 2.56
N MET A 53 4.92 -10.29 3.84
CA MET A 53 6.05 -9.65 4.51
C MET A 53 7.25 -10.61 4.58
N ASP A 54 7.03 -11.86 5.02
CA ASP A 54 8.06 -12.89 5.14
C ASP A 54 8.67 -13.23 3.78
N ALA A 55 7.84 -13.42 2.75
CA ALA A 55 8.32 -13.69 1.40
C ALA A 55 9.24 -12.56 0.89
N TYR A 56 8.85 -11.30 1.09
CA TYR A 56 9.64 -10.16 0.67
C TYR A 56 10.96 -10.08 1.45
N PHE A 57 10.93 -10.09 2.79
CA PHE A 57 12.12 -9.96 3.62
C PHE A 57 13.11 -11.10 3.37
N ASN A 58 12.62 -12.36 3.31
CA ASN A 58 13.46 -13.52 3.02
C ASN A 58 14.10 -13.42 1.61
N SER A 59 13.38 -12.87 0.61
CA SER A 59 13.94 -12.64 -0.74
C SER A 59 15.09 -11.64 -0.74
N LYS A 60 15.12 -10.75 0.24
CA LYS A 60 16.18 -9.74 0.44
C LYS A 60 17.29 -10.22 1.38
N GLY A 61 17.23 -11.46 1.85
CA GLY A 61 18.23 -12.03 2.75
C GLY A 61 18.06 -11.65 4.23
N LEU A 62 17.00 -10.94 4.61
CA LEU A 62 16.59 -10.73 5.98
C LEU A 62 15.72 -11.92 6.40
N LYS A 63 16.18 -12.71 7.37
CA LYS A 63 15.35 -13.80 7.90
C LYS A 63 14.09 -13.22 8.52
N SER A 64 12.94 -13.76 8.14
CA SER A 64 11.65 -13.33 8.66
C SER A 64 10.73 -14.50 8.87
N MET A 65 9.93 -14.42 9.93
CA MET A 65 8.85 -15.37 10.18
C MET A 65 7.65 -14.66 10.81
N GLY A 66 6.44 -15.04 10.37
CA GLY A 66 5.19 -14.55 10.95
C GLY A 66 4.91 -15.13 12.33
N SER A 67 4.25 -14.36 13.17
CA SER A 67 3.87 -14.74 14.53
C SER A 67 2.97 -15.97 14.58
N LEU A 68 2.10 -16.19 13.60
CA LEU A 68 1.23 -17.35 13.49
C LEU A 68 1.97 -18.69 13.36
N SER A 69 3.26 -18.66 13.01
CA SER A 69 4.06 -19.88 12.89
C SER A 69 4.37 -20.53 14.25
N PHE A 70 4.29 -19.78 15.35
CA PHE A 70 4.64 -20.26 16.70
C PHE A 70 3.71 -19.76 17.82
N LEU A 71 2.85 -18.78 17.55
CA LEU A 71 1.81 -18.30 18.47
C LEU A 71 0.44 -18.84 18.05
N ASN A 72 -0.29 -19.39 18.99
CA ASN A 72 -1.68 -19.78 18.74
C ASN A 72 -2.58 -18.54 18.91
N PRO A 73 -3.33 -18.10 17.87
CA PRO A 73 -4.16 -16.89 17.94
C PRO A 73 -5.30 -16.97 18.96
N ASN A 74 -5.65 -18.18 19.45
CA ASN A 74 -6.70 -18.36 20.46
C ASN A 74 -6.16 -18.34 21.91
N VAL A 75 -4.85 -18.13 22.10
CA VAL A 75 -4.19 -18.08 23.40
C VAL A 75 -3.72 -16.66 23.68
N LYS A 76 -4.00 -16.16 24.88
CA LYS A 76 -3.46 -14.89 25.34
C LYS A 76 -2.05 -15.13 25.88
N TYR A 77 -1.08 -14.43 25.33
CA TYR A 77 0.30 -14.44 25.78
C TYR A 77 0.63 -13.14 26.50
N THR A 78 1.45 -13.21 27.51
CA THR A 78 2.10 -12.04 28.11
C THR A 78 3.24 -11.56 27.21
N ILE A 79 3.68 -10.32 27.39
CA ILE A 79 4.81 -9.75 26.65
C ILE A 79 6.08 -10.60 26.88
N ASP A 80 6.31 -11.05 28.10
CA ASP A 80 7.48 -11.88 28.45
C ASP A 80 7.45 -13.25 27.79
N GLU A 81 6.28 -13.90 27.70
CA GLU A 81 6.14 -15.17 26.98
C GLU A 81 6.40 -14.99 25.47
N ILE A 82 5.95 -13.89 24.87
CA ILE A 82 6.23 -13.58 23.46
C ILE A 82 7.73 -13.36 23.27
N LYS A 83 8.36 -12.54 24.12
CA LYS A 83 9.81 -12.29 24.07
C LYS A 83 10.60 -13.60 24.19
N GLN A 84 10.26 -14.45 25.18
CA GLN A 84 10.94 -15.73 25.39
C GLN A 84 10.81 -16.66 24.17
N LYS A 85 9.63 -16.72 23.55
CA LYS A 85 9.41 -17.50 22.32
C LYS A 85 10.25 -16.94 21.15
N CYS A 86 10.25 -15.64 20.93
CA CYS A 86 11.06 -14.98 19.89
C CYS A 86 12.56 -15.23 20.13
N ASP A 87 13.01 -15.18 21.38
CA ASP A 87 14.39 -15.49 21.76
C ASP A 87 14.78 -16.93 21.45
N SER A 88 13.91 -17.88 21.71
CA SER A 88 14.14 -19.30 21.40
C SER A 88 14.26 -19.55 19.89
N LEU A 89 13.65 -18.72 19.06
CA LEU A 89 13.72 -18.76 17.59
C LEU A 89 14.93 -17.97 17.04
N GLY A 90 15.73 -17.37 17.92
CA GLY A 90 16.89 -16.58 17.55
C GLY A 90 16.52 -15.25 16.86
N ALA A 91 15.30 -14.76 17.08
CA ALA A 91 14.93 -13.43 16.59
C ALA A 91 15.71 -12.35 17.34
N ASP A 92 16.18 -11.35 16.62
CA ASP A 92 16.83 -10.16 17.13
C ASP A 92 15.97 -8.89 17.00
N GLY A 93 14.81 -9.01 16.33
CA GLY A 93 13.79 -7.97 16.23
C GLY A 93 12.37 -8.52 16.16
N ILE A 94 11.41 -7.73 16.68
CA ILE A 94 9.97 -7.98 16.57
C ILE A 94 9.36 -6.76 15.93
N LEU A 95 8.77 -6.93 14.74
CA LEU A 95 8.05 -5.90 14.01
C LEU A 95 6.56 -6.05 14.24
N VAL A 96 6.00 -5.16 15.03
CA VAL A 96 4.58 -5.14 15.39
C VAL A 96 3.84 -4.18 14.48
N PHE A 97 2.68 -4.58 13.97
CA PHE A 97 1.77 -3.72 13.23
C PHE A 97 0.46 -3.57 13.98
N ASP A 98 0.14 -2.33 14.35
CA ASP A 98 -1.13 -1.97 14.96
C ASP A 98 -2.05 -1.36 13.91
N TYR A 99 -3.30 -1.80 13.84
CA TYR A 99 -4.34 -1.16 13.05
C TYR A 99 -4.87 0.06 13.81
N THR A 100 -4.70 1.27 13.23
CA THR A 100 -5.11 2.52 13.88
C THR A 100 -6.43 3.09 13.35
N GLY A 101 -6.96 2.51 12.28
CA GLY A 101 -8.29 2.87 11.77
C GLY A 101 -8.37 2.92 10.24
N THR A 102 -9.60 3.14 9.76
CA THR A 102 -9.87 3.35 8.33
C THR A 102 -10.66 4.64 8.15
N ASN A 103 -10.13 5.55 7.33
CA ASN A 103 -10.82 6.75 6.90
C ASN A 103 -11.49 6.49 5.55
N LYS A 104 -12.77 6.87 5.41
CA LYS A 104 -13.51 6.80 4.15
C LYS A 104 -13.91 8.20 3.73
N THR A 105 -13.61 8.54 2.48
CA THR A 105 -14.01 9.81 1.87
C THR A 105 -14.89 9.52 0.68
N GLU A 106 -16.08 10.10 0.66
CA GLU A 106 -17.00 10.01 -0.47
C GLU A 106 -16.89 11.27 -1.30
N ASN A 107 -16.61 11.12 -2.58
CA ASN A 107 -16.53 12.21 -3.54
C ASN A 107 -17.62 12.04 -4.60
N TYR A 108 -18.39 13.10 -4.81
CA TYR A 108 -19.35 13.14 -5.89
C TYR A 108 -18.67 13.61 -7.18
N VAL A 109 -18.72 12.77 -8.21
CA VAL A 109 -18.31 13.13 -9.57
C VAL A 109 -19.54 13.65 -10.30
N PRO A 110 -19.61 14.95 -10.64
CA PRO A 110 -20.77 15.51 -11.33
C PRO A 110 -20.93 14.92 -12.73
N PRO A 111 -22.16 14.93 -13.27
CA PRO A 111 -22.42 14.49 -14.63
C PRO A 111 -21.65 15.35 -15.61
N THR A 112 -20.99 14.73 -16.57
CA THR A 112 -20.31 15.42 -17.66
C THR A 112 -21.14 15.32 -18.93
N THR A 113 -21.44 16.46 -19.51
CA THR A 113 -22.21 16.56 -20.77
C THR A 113 -21.23 16.82 -21.90
N TYR A 114 -21.19 15.93 -22.86
CA TYR A 114 -20.44 16.12 -24.10
C TYR A 114 -21.43 16.41 -25.24
N SER A 115 -21.33 17.56 -25.88
CA SER A 115 -22.03 17.81 -27.11
C SER A 115 -21.08 17.46 -28.28
N THR A 116 -21.41 16.42 -29.02
CA THR A 116 -20.77 16.16 -30.30
C THR A 116 -21.41 17.06 -31.35
N GLY A 117 -20.97 18.32 -31.39
CA GLY A 117 -21.33 19.24 -32.46
C GLY A 117 -20.78 18.71 -33.78
N MET A 118 -21.69 18.34 -34.68
CA MET A 118 -21.34 17.98 -36.04
C MET A 118 -21.03 19.28 -36.82
N TYR A 119 -19.83 19.83 -36.59
CA TYR A 119 -19.23 20.73 -37.58
C TYR A 119 -18.38 19.86 -38.50
N GLY A 120 -18.86 19.69 -39.72
CA GLY A 120 -18.06 19.16 -40.81
C GLY A 120 -16.84 20.03 -41.00
N GLY A 121 -15.70 19.54 -40.56
CA GLY A 121 -14.39 20.11 -40.73
C GLY A 121 -13.42 18.98 -40.93
N TYR A 122 -13.04 18.75 -42.19
CA TYR A 122 -11.85 18.00 -42.57
C TYR A 122 -10.65 18.40 -41.70
N TRP A 123 -9.81 17.42 -41.33
CA TRP A 123 -8.52 17.50 -40.61
C TRP A 123 -8.55 17.26 -39.10
N GLY A 124 -7.95 16.15 -38.75
CA GLY A 124 -7.38 15.97 -37.44
C GLY A 124 -7.79 14.67 -36.74
N GLY A 125 -7.28 13.54 -37.18
CA GLY A 125 -7.26 12.31 -36.35
C GLY A 125 -6.41 12.56 -35.12
N GLY A 126 -7.06 12.72 -33.98
CA GLY A 126 -6.43 12.72 -32.65
C GLY A 126 -6.64 11.38 -31.98
N TYR A 127 -5.61 10.55 -31.97
CA TYR A 127 -5.51 9.32 -31.19
C TYR A 127 -5.34 9.72 -29.72
N TRP A 128 -6.37 9.68 -28.94
CA TRP A 128 -6.31 9.53 -27.49
C TRP A 128 -7.61 8.89 -27.04
N GLY A 129 -7.63 7.56 -27.04
CA GLY A 129 -8.71 6.79 -26.47
C GLY A 129 -8.70 6.93 -24.96
N ALA A 130 -9.69 7.60 -24.44
CA ALA A 130 -9.99 7.55 -23.00
C ALA A 130 -10.45 6.14 -22.65
N GLY A 131 -9.76 5.54 -21.69
CA GLY A 131 -10.01 4.20 -21.19
C GLY A 131 -11.45 4.03 -20.72
N ASN A 132 -12.04 3.00 -21.24
CA ASN A 132 -13.41 2.56 -21.05
C ASN A 132 -13.52 1.76 -19.75
N TYR A 133 -13.92 2.41 -18.64
CA TYR A 133 -14.47 1.71 -17.47
C TYR A 133 -15.53 2.59 -16.83
N GLY A 134 -16.79 2.31 -17.11
CA GLY A 134 -17.91 3.00 -16.44
C GLY A 134 -19.14 3.21 -17.31
N GLY A 135 -19.60 2.19 -17.99
CA GLY A 135 -20.75 2.31 -18.84
C GLY A 135 -21.70 1.12 -18.81
N TYR A 136 -22.27 0.81 -17.65
CA TYR A 136 -23.44 -0.05 -17.59
C TYR A 136 -24.47 0.58 -16.65
N TYR A 137 -25.61 0.92 -17.18
CA TYR A 137 -26.80 1.58 -16.64
C TYR A 137 -26.90 3.09 -16.93
N GLY A 138 -27.52 3.38 -18.03
CA GLY A 138 -27.97 4.75 -18.33
C GLY A 138 -28.42 4.95 -19.78
N GLY A 139 -29.35 4.22 -20.23
CA GLY A 139 -29.93 4.48 -21.55
C GLY A 139 -31.31 3.92 -21.70
N TYR A 140 -32.29 4.68 -21.37
CA TYR A 140 -33.62 4.55 -21.99
C TYR A 140 -34.45 5.76 -21.56
N TYR A 141 -34.47 6.76 -22.41
CA TYR A 141 -35.61 7.66 -22.71
C TYR A 141 -35.09 8.79 -23.59
N GLY A 142 -35.06 8.58 -24.88
CA GLY A 142 -34.82 9.61 -25.87
C GLY A 142 -36.01 9.68 -26.81
N GLY A 143 -36.86 10.67 -26.62
CA GLY A 143 -37.90 11.01 -27.59
C GLY A 143 -37.29 11.72 -28.81
N PRO A 144 -37.93 11.67 -30.01
CA PRO A 144 -37.39 12.27 -31.23
C PRO A 144 -37.57 13.78 -31.20
N GLY A 145 -36.44 14.49 -31.05
CA GLY A 145 -36.32 15.95 -31.14
C GLY A 145 -35.44 16.36 -32.32
N TYR A 146 -36.04 17.06 -33.22
CA TYR A 146 -35.44 17.68 -34.40
C TYR A 146 -34.27 18.61 -34.06
N TYR A 147 -33.16 18.56 -34.84
CA TYR A 147 -32.01 19.48 -34.84
C TYR A 147 -31.17 19.54 -33.55
N GLY A 148 -30.10 18.80 -33.51
CA GLY A 148 -29.11 19.04 -32.47
C GLY A 148 -28.09 17.89 -32.39
N GLY A 149 -26.83 18.21 -32.29
CA GLY A 149 -25.79 17.21 -32.05
C GLY A 149 -26.14 16.32 -30.88
N ASN A 150 -25.76 15.05 -30.94
CA ASN A 150 -25.96 14.11 -29.86
C ASN A 150 -25.30 14.62 -28.58
N VAL A 151 -26.10 14.98 -27.60
CA VAL A 151 -25.63 15.32 -26.26
C VAL A 151 -25.60 14.03 -25.46
N VAL A 152 -24.43 13.55 -25.14
CA VAL A 152 -24.27 12.41 -24.24
C VAL A 152 -24.00 12.97 -22.85
N THR A 153 -24.93 12.75 -21.93
CA THR A 153 -24.76 13.10 -20.52
C THR A 153 -24.44 11.84 -19.75
N THR A 154 -23.27 11.78 -19.13
CA THR A 154 -22.96 10.72 -18.15
C THR A 154 -23.59 11.14 -16.84
N GLY A 155 -24.36 10.21 -16.20
CA GLY A 155 -24.91 10.46 -14.86
C GLY A 155 -23.81 10.75 -13.85
N GLY A 156 -24.08 11.60 -12.89
CA GLY A 156 -23.18 11.78 -11.75
C GLY A 156 -23.11 10.48 -10.91
N TYR A 157 -21.93 10.20 -10.32
CA TYR A 157 -21.72 9.04 -9.48
C TYR A 157 -20.88 9.38 -8.26
N TRP A 158 -21.03 8.59 -7.21
CA TRP A 158 -20.21 8.69 -6.01
C TRP A 158 -19.02 7.74 -6.11
N THR A 159 -17.85 8.22 -5.72
CA THR A 159 -16.65 7.41 -5.53
C THR A 159 -16.29 7.42 -4.06
N THR A 160 -15.96 6.24 -3.52
CA THR A 160 -15.49 6.11 -2.14
C THR A 160 -14.02 5.75 -2.17
N THR A 161 -13.20 6.56 -1.53
CA THR A 161 -11.80 6.27 -1.28
C THR A 161 -11.64 5.82 0.16
N SER A 162 -11.01 4.68 0.38
CA SER A 162 -10.72 4.13 1.71
C SER A 162 -9.23 4.24 1.99
N VAL A 163 -8.86 4.78 3.15
CA VAL A 163 -7.47 4.83 3.61
C VAL A 163 -7.34 4.04 4.90
N VAL A 164 -6.62 2.93 4.83
CA VAL A 164 -6.28 2.10 6.01
C VAL A 164 -5.00 2.62 6.62
N ASN A 165 -5.03 2.87 7.94
CA ASN A 165 -3.89 3.37 8.67
C ASN A 165 -3.35 2.28 9.61
N LEU A 166 -2.03 2.08 9.54
CA LEU A 166 -1.28 1.16 10.38
C LEU A 166 -0.14 1.92 11.07
N LYS A 167 0.19 1.50 12.27
CA LYS A 167 1.43 1.88 12.95
C LYS A 167 2.34 0.67 13.05
N ALA A 168 3.53 0.78 12.49
CA ALA A 168 4.56 -0.24 12.61
C ALA A 168 5.56 0.16 13.69
N SER A 169 6.00 -0.80 14.52
CA SER A 169 6.99 -0.57 15.58
C SER A 169 7.97 -1.72 15.62
N LEU A 170 9.27 -1.42 15.52
CA LEU A 170 10.34 -2.40 15.65
C LEU A 170 10.91 -2.37 17.06
N TYR A 171 10.84 -3.47 17.75
CA TYR A 171 11.45 -3.71 19.05
C TYR A 171 12.64 -4.65 18.90
N THR A 172 13.69 -4.42 19.68
CA THR A 172 14.90 -5.25 19.68
C THR A 172 15.34 -5.50 21.12
N LYS A 173 16.30 -6.44 21.30
CA LYS A 173 16.88 -6.72 22.61
C LYS A 173 17.74 -5.56 23.16
N ALA A 174 18.07 -4.58 22.33
CA ALA A 174 18.90 -3.45 22.73
C ALA A 174 18.15 -2.39 23.53
N SER A 175 16.80 -2.37 23.47
CA SER A 175 15.97 -1.38 24.15
C SER A 175 14.59 -1.95 24.44
N GLU A 176 13.98 -1.51 25.54
CA GLU A 176 12.57 -1.77 25.84
C GLU A 176 11.64 -0.90 24.97
N ASP A 177 12.14 0.29 24.56
CA ASP A 177 11.43 1.16 23.65
C ASP A 177 11.61 0.73 22.20
N ALA A 178 10.67 1.10 21.35
CA ALA A 178 10.78 0.89 19.92
C ALA A 178 12.03 1.60 19.37
N VAL A 179 12.83 0.88 18.61
CA VAL A 179 14.05 1.43 17.96
C VAL A 179 13.70 2.10 16.63
N TRP A 180 12.57 1.76 16.06
CA TRP A 180 12.03 2.37 14.86
C TRP A 180 10.50 2.32 14.89
N THR A 181 9.85 3.36 14.35
CA THR A 181 8.40 3.40 14.15
C THR A 181 8.08 3.96 12.77
N GLY A 182 6.99 3.47 12.18
CA GLY A 182 6.46 3.96 10.90
C GLY A 182 4.95 4.11 10.96
N ASP A 183 4.45 5.29 10.59
CA ASP A 183 3.03 5.53 10.34
C ASP A 183 2.76 5.28 8.86
N ILE A 184 1.85 4.37 8.56
CA ILE A 184 1.61 3.84 7.21
C ILE A 184 0.15 4.08 6.85
N SER A 185 -0.08 4.70 5.69
CA SER A 185 -1.40 4.90 5.11
C SER A 185 -1.50 4.17 3.78
N ILE A 186 -2.52 3.32 3.62
CA ILE A 186 -2.75 2.50 2.43
C ILE A 186 -4.06 2.94 1.80
N THR A 187 -3.98 3.50 0.59
CA THR A 187 -5.15 3.99 -0.15
C THR A 187 -5.75 2.86 -0.99
N ASP A 188 -7.05 2.65 -0.82
CA ASP A 188 -7.86 1.67 -1.55
C ASP A 188 -7.20 0.28 -1.67
N PRO A 189 -6.89 -0.38 -0.52
CA PRO A 189 -6.25 -1.69 -0.54
C PRO A 189 -7.22 -2.74 -1.13
N ASN A 190 -6.98 -3.14 -2.38
CA ASN A 190 -7.81 -4.17 -3.02
C ASN A 190 -7.49 -5.57 -2.48
N TYR A 191 -6.22 -5.81 -2.15
CA TYR A 191 -5.73 -7.11 -1.67
C TYR A 191 -4.69 -6.90 -0.57
N VAL A 192 -4.83 -7.65 0.51
CA VAL A 192 -3.95 -7.56 1.69
C VAL A 192 -2.51 -7.95 1.35
N ASP A 193 -2.32 -8.99 0.54
CA ASP A 193 -1.02 -9.51 0.12
C ASP A 193 -0.21 -8.50 -0.70
N GLN A 194 -0.87 -7.80 -1.63
CA GLN A 194 -0.24 -6.76 -2.44
C GLN A 194 0.15 -5.55 -1.57
N ALA A 195 -0.76 -5.09 -0.72
CA ALA A 195 -0.49 -4.00 0.22
C ALA A 195 0.66 -4.35 1.16
N ALA A 196 0.66 -5.55 1.75
CA ALA A 196 1.72 -6.03 2.62
C ALA A 196 3.08 -6.11 1.92
N THR A 197 3.12 -6.49 0.64
CA THR A 197 4.36 -6.53 -0.15
C THR A 197 4.95 -5.13 -0.33
N ILE A 198 4.11 -4.11 -0.62
CA ILE A 198 4.58 -2.72 -0.77
C ILE A 198 5.04 -2.17 0.58
N VAL A 199 4.27 -2.43 1.65
CA VAL A 199 4.68 -2.07 3.03
C VAL A 199 6.03 -2.70 3.39
N ALA A 200 6.23 -3.98 3.08
CA ALA A 200 7.52 -4.65 3.33
C ALA A 200 8.68 -4.00 2.56
N GLN A 201 8.42 -3.60 1.33
CA GLN A 201 9.40 -2.89 0.50
C GLN A 201 9.80 -1.54 1.10
N ASP A 202 8.82 -0.75 1.55
CA ASP A 202 9.06 0.57 2.13
C ASP A 202 9.79 0.46 3.48
N VAL A 203 9.34 -0.46 4.35
CA VAL A 203 9.97 -0.74 5.65
C VAL A 203 11.42 -1.20 5.46
N TYR A 204 11.67 -2.17 4.57
CA TYR A 204 13.03 -2.67 4.30
C TYR A 204 13.95 -1.57 3.76
N SER A 205 13.43 -0.77 2.82
CA SER A 205 14.19 0.33 2.22
C SER A 205 14.56 1.40 3.26
N ASP A 206 13.65 1.70 4.17
CA ASP A 206 13.88 2.65 5.24
C ASP A 206 14.87 2.12 6.28
N TRP A 207 14.75 0.84 6.68
CA TRP A 207 15.70 0.18 7.58
C TRP A 207 17.11 0.13 6.98
N LEU A 208 17.22 -0.09 5.68
CA LEU A 208 18.51 -0.07 4.98
C LEU A 208 19.15 1.33 5.03
N LYS A 209 18.37 2.38 4.78
CA LYS A 209 18.82 3.79 4.86
C LYS A 209 19.28 4.17 6.26
N ASN A 210 18.57 3.69 7.28
CA ASN A 210 18.84 4.00 8.69
C ASN A 210 19.89 3.07 9.33
N GLY A 211 20.45 2.11 8.57
CA GLY A 211 21.51 1.22 9.07
C GLY A 211 21.03 0.20 10.10
N LEU A 212 19.74 -0.13 10.11
CA LEU A 212 19.11 -1.11 11.02
C LEU A 212 19.32 -2.56 10.58
N LEU A 213 19.81 -2.80 9.35
CA LEU A 213 20.08 -4.14 8.85
C LEU A 213 21.54 -4.53 9.09
N LYS A 214 21.76 -5.76 9.57
CA LYS A 214 23.08 -6.29 9.92
C LYS A 214 23.94 -6.66 8.71
N PHE A 215 23.34 -6.78 7.53
CA PHE A 215 24.02 -7.14 6.30
C PHE A 215 23.63 -6.17 5.18
N ALA A 216 24.59 -5.92 4.28
CA ALA A 216 24.27 -5.25 3.04
C ALA A 216 23.59 -6.24 2.08
N PRO A 217 22.53 -5.85 1.34
CA PRO A 217 21.95 -6.71 0.33
C PRO A 217 23.03 -7.12 -0.69
N ALA A 218 23.01 -8.38 -1.10
CA ALA A 218 23.84 -8.83 -2.23
C ALA A 218 23.56 -7.91 -3.42
N LYS A 219 24.61 -7.34 -4.00
CA LYS A 219 24.54 -6.47 -5.17
C LYS A 219 24.08 -7.25 -6.39
#